data_79311b5bc4e3d6edaa87bc75d0ffb766
#
_entry.id   79311b5bc4e3d6edaa87bc75d0ffb766
#
_cell.length_a   1.000
_cell.length_b   1.000
_cell.length_c   1.000
_cell.angle_alpha   90.00
_cell.angle_beta   90.00
_cell.angle_gamma   90.00
#
_symmetry.space_group_name_H-M   'P 1'
#
loop_
_entity.id
_entity.type
_entity.pdbx_description
1 polymer ?
#
loop_
_entity_poly.entity_id
_entity_poly.type
_entity_poly.pdbx_seq_one_letter_code
_entity_poly.pdbx_strand_id
1 'polypeptide(L)'
;MPGPGSRNTLGRPGPKAQNPGKSFKRILGYIFQDYGTHYAWVIVCIITSVLCNLQGTLFMKELIDKYISPYLLDPNTLPNFEPLAKAIFRVACIYAVGIVASFVQARLLIKITQGTMQSMRNDLFQKMEKLPIKYFDTHTHGDIMSIYTNDIDTMRQMISMSIPQCFNSAITIVSVFISMIALSWQMTIVTVVMVGVMLFCTGFAAKNSGKHFVRQQKQLGTVNGFIEEMITGQKVVKVFCHEEAGKKAFDELNNELYDAASKANTYANALGPINAQLGNLSYVLCAITGGALALTGNVSVGSVASFLSLNKSFNMPISQVAQQFNSIIMAMAGAERIFGLMDEEPEVDEGYVTLVNAKKGADGKLEETPQHTGMWAWKHFHKADGTTDYKPLEGNVVFDGVDFGYTDEKMVLHDIKLEAKPGQKIAFVGSTGAGKTTITNLINRFYDIQDGKIRYDGINVNKIVKADLRRSLGMVLQETCLFTGTISDNIRFGKLSATDEEVIAAAKLANADEFISKLPDGYNTMLTGNGANLSQGQRQLLAIARAAIADPPVLILDEATSSIDTRTERIVQEGMDKLMNGRTSFVIAHRLSTVRNADCIMVMEQGRIVERGTHDELINLKGRYYTLYTGNSIA
;
A
#
# COMPACT_ATOMS: atom_id res chain seq x y z
N MET A 1 24.54 6.44 1.03
CA MET A 1 24.36 5.72 2.32
C MET A 1 22.91 5.86 2.71
N PRO A 2 22.14 4.79 2.94
CA PRO A 2 20.78 4.90 3.44
C PRO A 2 20.84 5.45 4.87
N GLY A 3 19.97 6.40 5.17
CA GLY A 3 19.88 7.03 6.49
C GLY A 3 19.52 6.02 7.59
N PRO A 4 19.80 6.33 8.88
CA PRO A 4 19.56 5.43 10.01
C PRO A 4 18.07 5.41 10.39
N GLY A 5 17.23 4.74 9.56
CA GLY A 5 15.78 4.68 9.78
C GLY A 5 15.09 3.43 9.25
N SER A 6 15.72 2.67 8.39
CA SER A 6 15.17 1.42 7.86
C SER A 6 15.35 0.26 8.86
N ARG A 7 14.67 0.32 10.00
CA ARG A 7 14.46 -0.88 10.82
C ARG A 7 13.32 -1.67 10.20
N ASN A 8 13.67 -2.76 9.52
CA ASN A 8 12.76 -3.76 8.96
C ASN A 8 11.56 -4.02 9.86
N THR A 9 10.38 -3.74 9.34
CA THR A 9 9.08 -4.07 9.95
C THR A 9 8.64 -5.51 9.66
N LEU A 10 9.40 -6.28 8.86
CA LEU A 10 9.18 -7.71 8.62
C LEU A 10 9.42 -8.50 9.92
N GLY A 11 8.34 -8.81 10.66
CA GLY A 11 8.38 -9.65 11.86
C GLY A 11 7.91 -9.01 13.16
N ARG A 12 7.48 -7.75 13.19
CA ARG A 12 6.72 -7.26 14.35
C ARG A 12 5.31 -7.84 14.28
N PRO A 13 4.76 -8.36 15.41
CA PRO A 13 3.32 -8.58 15.50
C PRO A 13 2.67 -7.26 15.10
N GLY A 14 1.81 -7.29 14.08
CA GLY A 14 1.16 -6.10 13.57
C GLY A 14 0.59 -5.29 14.73
N PRO A 15 0.65 -3.95 14.69
CA PRO A 15 0.12 -3.12 15.76
C PRO A 15 -1.31 -3.59 16.07
N LYS A 16 -1.59 -3.84 17.35
CA LYS A 16 -2.97 -4.13 17.77
C LYS A 16 -3.80 -2.92 17.38
N ALA A 17 -4.92 -3.16 16.69
CA ALA A 17 -5.84 -2.10 16.34
C ALA A 17 -6.18 -1.25 17.57
N GLN A 18 -5.97 0.05 17.50
CA GLN A 18 -6.23 0.99 18.60
C GLN A 18 -7.74 1.22 18.76
N ASN A 19 -8.49 1.26 17.65
CA ASN A 19 -9.93 1.50 17.62
C ASN A 19 -10.67 0.51 16.70
N PRO A 20 -10.69 -0.80 17.05
CA PRO A 20 -11.27 -1.83 16.17
C PRO A 20 -12.76 -1.62 15.86
N GLY A 21 -13.51 -1.04 16.80
CA GLY A 21 -14.93 -0.74 16.60
C GLY A 21 -15.20 0.33 15.56
N LYS A 22 -14.37 1.38 15.50
CA LYS A 22 -14.50 2.45 14.49
C LYS A 22 -14.16 1.90 13.10
N SER A 23 -13.09 1.14 12.98
CA SER A 23 -12.68 0.51 11.73
C SER A 23 -13.73 -0.49 11.24
N PHE A 24 -14.28 -1.32 12.11
CA PHE A 24 -15.36 -2.26 11.77
C PHE A 24 -16.62 -1.53 11.25
N LYS A 25 -17.03 -0.44 11.91
CA LYS A 25 -18.18 0.37 11.46
C LYS A 25 -17.95 0.97 10.07
N ARG A 26 -16.72 1.43 9.78
CA ARG A 26 -16.38 1.96 8.44
C ARG A 26 -16.42 0.88 7.37
N ILE A 27 -15.90 -0.32 7.67
CA ILE A 27 -15.98 -1.46 6.74
C ILE A 27 -17.42 -1.82 6.43
N LEU A 28 -18.26 -1.90 7.46
CA LEU A 28 -19.70 -2.12 7.27
C LEU A 28 -20.31 -1.01 6.41
N GLY A 29 -19.88 0.25 6.58
CA GLY A 29 -20.28 1.37 5.73
C GLY A 29 -20.01 1.08 4.25
N TYR A 30 -18.79 0.67 3.89
CA TYR A 30 -18.43 0.28 2.51
C TYR A 30 -19.28 -0.88 1.97
N ILE A 31 -19.54 -1.89 2.80
CA ILE A 31 -20.34 -3.05 2.39
C ILE A 31 -21.82 -2.66 2.19
N PHE A 32 -22.39 -1.92 3.14
CA PHE A 32 -23.83 -1.62 3.12
C PHE A 32 -24.21 -0.49 2.16
N GLN A 33 -23.30 0.42 1.85
CA GLN A 33 -23.55 1.52 0.92
C GLN A 33 -23.95 0.99 -0.46
N ASP A 34 -23.21 0.03 -1.00
CA ASP A 34 -23.44 -0.49 -2.36
C ASP A 34 -24.06 -1.88 -2.39
N TYR A 35 -23.89 -2.68 -1.33
CA TYR A 35 -24.24 -4.10 -1.33
C TYR A 35 -25.14 -4.54 -0.17
N GLY A 36 -25.78 -3.61 0.54
CA GLY A 36 -26.61 -3.93 1.72
C GLY A 36 -27.71 -4.94 1.43
N THR A 37 -28.44 -4.79 0.32
CA THR A 37 -29.48 -5.73 -0.10
C THR A 37 -28.93 -7.11 -0.46
N HIS A 38 -27.79 -7.17 -1.13
CA HIS A 38 -27.13 -8.43 -1.46
C HIS A 38 -26.67 -9.17 -0.19
N TYR A 39 -26.18 -8.42 0.82
CA TYR A 39 -25.74 -9.00 2.08
C TYR A 39 -26.92 -9.57 2.90
N ALA A 40 -28.08 -8.90 2.87
CA ALA A 40 -29.30 -9.42 3.46
C ALA A 40 -29.71 -10.77 2.84
N TRP A 41 -29.63 -10.90 1.50
CA TRP A 41 -29.87 -12.17 0.82
C TRP A 41 -28.84 -13.25 1.20
N VAL A 42 -27.59 -12.89 1.41
CA VAL A 42 -26.57 -13.83 1.92
C VAL A 42 -26.99 -14.40 3.26
N ILE A 43 -27.45 -13.56 4.20
CA ILE A 43 -27.92 -14.01 5.52
C ILE A 43 -29.12 -14.96 5.36
N VAL A 44 -30.09 -14.63 4.51
CA VAL A 44 -31.25 -15.50 4.23
C VAL A 44 -30.79 -16.85 3.67
N CYS A 45 -29.85 -16.86 2.73
CA CYS A 45 -29.27 -18.08 2.17
C CYS A 45 -28.53 -18.92 3.22
N ILE A 46 -27.77 -18.28 4.15
CA ILE A 46 -27.11 -18.99 5.26
C ILE A 46 -28.16 -19.66 6.16
N ILE A 47 -29.19 -18.92 6.58
CA ILE A 47 -30.26 -19.47 7.42
C ILE A 47 -30.93 -20.66 6.72
N THR A 48 -31.30 -20.51 5.46
CA THR A 48 -31.94 -21.57 4.67
C THR A 48 -31.04 -22.81 4.59
N SER A 49 -29.77 -22.63 4.25
CA SER A 49 -28.81 -23.74 4.14
C SER A 49 -28.63 -24.48 5.47
N VAL A 50 -28.47 -23.76 6.58
CA VAL A 50 -28.34 -24.33 7.91
C VAL A 50 -29.59 -25.14 8.32
N LEU A 51 -30.79 -24.56 8.09
CA LEU A 51 -32.05 -25.23 8.40
C LEU A 51 -32.27 -26.49 7.54
N CYS A 52 -31.91 -26.45 6.26
CA CYS A 52 -31.98 -27.62 5.38
C CYS A 52 -31.05 -28.73 5.85
N ASN A 53 -29.81 -28.39 6.25
CA ASN A 53 -28.87 -29.37 6.79
C ASN A 53 -29.34 -29.97 8.13
N LEU A 54 -29.95 -29.15 9.00
CA LEU A 54 -30.51 -29.58 10.28
C LEU A 54 -31.67 -30.58 10.08
N GLN A 55 -32.56 -30.31 9.11
CA GLN A 55 -33.67 -31.21 8.78
C GLN A 55 -33.17 -32.61 8.36
N GLY A 56 -32.08 -32.71 7.62
CA GLY A 56 -31.47 -33.99 7.28
C GLY A 56 -30.98 -34.76 8.50
N THR A 57 -30.43 -34.07 9.52
CA THR A 57 -30.01 -34.69 10.78
C THR A 57 -31.20 -35.14 11.62
N LEU A 58 -32.27 -34.36 11.68
CA LEU A 58 -33.49 -34.71 12.39
C LEU A 58 -34.29 -35.83 11.71
N PHE A 59 -34.16 -35.98 10.38
CA PHE A 59 -34.77 -37.06 9.63
C PHE A 59 -34.29 -38.44 10.09
N MET A 60 -33.09 -38.55 10.66
CA MET A 60 -32.60 -39.79 11.25
C MET A 60 -33.55 -40.34 12.34
N LYS A 61 -34.12 -39.44 13.14
CA LYS A 61 -35.13 -39.81 14.13
C LYS A 61 -36.40 -40.37 13.45
N GLU A 62 -36.92 -39.63 12.46
CA GLU A 62 -38.13 -40.06 11.73
C GLU A 62 -37.90 -41.39 11.01
N LEU A 63 -36.74 -41.57 10.41
CA LEU A 63 -36.34 -42.81 9.72
C LEU A 63 -36.36 -44.03 10.68
N ILE A 64 -35.72 -43.88 11.85
CA ILE A 64 -35.63 -45.00 12.78
C ILE A 64 -36.99 -45.25 13.45
N ASP A 65 -37.63 -44.21 13.97
CA ASP A 65 -38.84 -44.41 14.82
C ASP A 65 -40.08 -44.77 13.99
N LYS A 66 -40.24 -44.22 12.76
CA LYS A 66 -41.44 -44.46 11.95
C LYS A 66 -41.30 -45.57 10.89
N TYR A 67 -40.07 -45.74 10.35
CA TYR A 67 -39.88 -46.64 9.20
C TYR A 67 -39.04 -47.87 9.48
N ILE A 68 -38.24 -47.91 10.57
CA ILE A 68 -37.44 -49.09 10.93
C ILE A 68 -37.98 -49.81 12.14
N SER A 69 -38.17 -49.10 13.28
CA SER A 69 -38.59 -49.70 14.55
C SER A 69 -39.90 -50.50 14.47
N PRO A 70 -40.96 -50.05 13.76
CA PRO A 70 -42.22 -50.82 13.67
C PRO A 70 -42.04 -52.20 13.04
N TYR A 71 -41.16 -52.35 12.04
CA TYR A 71 -40.89 -53.62 11.36
C TYR A 71 -40.00 -54.55 12.18
N LEU A 72 -39.22 -54.02 13.10
CA LEU A 72 -38.42 -54.82 14.04
C LEU A 72 -39.24 -55.37 15.20
N LEU A 73 -40.31 -54.65 15.57
CA LEU A 73 -41.18 -55.01 16.71
C LEU A 73 -42.29 -56.05 16.32
N ASP A 74 -42.74 -56.03 15.06
CA ASP A 74 -43.73 -56.93 14.54
C ASP A 74 -43.24 -57.59 13.22
N PRO A 75 -42.60 -58.77 13.30
CA PRO A 75 -42.06 -59.49 12.15
C PRO A 75 -43.11 -59.94 11.11
N ASN A 76 -44.40 -59.91 11.45
CA ASN A 76 -45.48 -60.30 10.51
C ASN A 76 -45.96 -59.16 9.61
N THR A 77 -45.52 -57.98 9.85
CA THR A 77 -45.88 -56.83 9.02
C THR A 77 -45.04 -56.82 7.75
N LEU A 78 -45.68 -56.94 6.57
CA LEU A 78 -45.00 -56.79 5.27
C LEU A 78 -44.44 -55.38 5.10
N PRO A 79 -43.13 -55.22 4.73
CA PRO A 79 -42.52 -53.89 4.58
C PRO A 79 -43.16 -53.12 3.45
N ASN A 80 -43.79 -51.98 3.77
CA ASN A 80 -44.28 -51.03 2.77
C ASN A 80 -43.25 -49.93 2.56
N PHE A 81 -42.60 -49.93 1.39
CA PHE A 81 -41.53 -48.99 1.06
C PHE A 81 -42.07 -47.64 0.50
N GLU A 82 -43.34 -47.52 0.11
CA GLU A 82 -43.89 -46.31 -0.49
C GLU A 82 -43.83 -45.09 0.44
N PRO A 83 -44.21 -45.19 1.74
CA PRO A 83 -44.08 -44.04 2.66
C PRO A 83 -42.62 -43.64 2.91
N LEU A 84 -41.70 -44.60 2.96
CA LEU A 84 -40.28 -44.35 3.10
C LEU A 84 -39.70 -43.61 1.87
N ALA A 85 -40.06 -44.09 0.66
CA ALA A 85 -39.65 -43.43 -0.59
C ALA A 85 -40.10 -41.98 -0.68
N LYS A 86 -41.37 -41.70 -0.27
CA LYS A 86 -41.91 -40.32 -0.21
C LYS A 86 -41.14 -39.46 0.80
N ALA A 87 -40.78 -40.01 1.96
CA ALA A 87 -40.01 -39.29 2.98
C ALA A 87 -38.57 -38.99 2.51
N ILE A 88 -37.91 -39.95 1.87
CA ILE A 88 -36.58 -39.76 1.28
C ILE A 88 -36.63 -38.67 0.18
N PHE A 89 -37.65 -38.74 -0.71
CA PHE A 89 -37.82 -37.74 -1.75
C PHE A 89 -38.04 -36.34 -1.17
N ARG A 90 -38.86 -36.20 -0.11
CA ARG A 90 -39.03 -34.92 0.62
C ARG A 90 -37.69 -34.36 1.11
N VAL A 91 -36.88 -35.20 1.77
CA VAL A 91 -35.56 -34.79 2.29
C VAL A 91 -34.59 -34.44 1.17
N ALA A 92 -34.62 -35.20 0.06
CA ALA A 92 -33.83 -34.88 -1.12
C ALA A 92 -34.18 -33.49 -1.71
N CYS A 93 -35.48 -33.16 -1.77
CA CYS A 93 -35.92 -31.80 -2.18
C CYS A 93 -35.44 -30.72 -1.22
N ILE A 94 -35.45 -30.97 0.11
CA ILE A 94 -34.95 -30.01 1.11
C ILE A 94 -33.42 -29.81 0.90
N TYR A 95 -32.65 -30.87 0.72
CA TYR A 95 -31.22 -30.73 0.42
C TYR A 95 -30.96 -30.01 -0.89
N ALA A 96 -31.75 -30.23 -1.94
CA ALA A 96 -31.64 -29.52 -3.20
C ALA A 96 -31.80 -27.99 -3.01
N VAL A 97 -32.80 -27.58 -2.18
CA VAL A 97 -32.98 -26.16 -1.80
C VAL A 97 -31.74 -25.65 -1.04
N GLY A 98 -31.19 -26.44 -0.10
CA GLY A 98 -29.99 -26.07 0.65
C GLY A 98 -28.76 -25.89 -0.27
N ILE A 99 -28.59 -26.76 -1.26
CA ILE A 99 -27.51 -26.66 -2.26
C ILE A 99 -27.66 -25.37 -3.09
N VAL A 100 -28.87 -25.09 -3.60
CA VAL A 100 -29.15 -23.86 -4.35
C VAL A 100 -28.88 -22.62 -3.48
N ALA A 101 -29.34 -22.63 -2.23
CA ALA A 101 -29.08 -21.53 -1.29
C ALA A 101 -27.56 -21.31 -1.08
N SER A 102 -26.80 -22.37 -0.87
CA SER A 102 -25.34 -22.29 -0.71
C SER A 102 -24.65 -21.77 -1.98
N PHE A 103 -25.10 -22.19 -3.16
CA PHE A 103 -24.57 -21.70 -4.45
C PHE A 103 -24.86 -20.21 -4.64
N VAL A 104 -26.08 -19.76 -4.38
CA VAL A 104 -26.47 -18.34 -4.46
C VAL A 104 -25.67 -17.52 -3.48
N GLN A 105 -25.55 -17.98 -2.21
CA GLN A 105 -24.71 -17.37 -1.19
C GLN A 105 -23.28 -17.13 -1.69
N ALA A 106 -22.63 -18.16 -2.22
CA ALA A 106 -21.25 -18.08 -2.71
C ALA A 106 -21.12 -17.05 -3.85
N ARG A 107 -22.06 -17.05 -4.79
CA ARG A 107 -22.10 -16.08 -5.90
C ARG A 107 -22.25 -14.64 -5.41
N LEU A 108 -23.17 -14.41 -4.47
CA LEU A 108 -23.40 -13.08 -3.91
C LEU A 108 -22.17 -12.60 -3.11
N LEU A 109 -21.54 -13.46 -2.32
CA LEU A 109 -20.33 -13.12 -1.57
C LEU A 109 -19.17 -12.72 -2.46
N ILE A 110 -18.97 -13.41 -3.60
CA ILE A 110 -17.96 -13.03 -4.58
C ILE A 110 -18.22 -11.61 -5.11
N LYS A 111 -19.48 -11.34 -5.52
CA LYS A 111 -19.86 -10.02 -6.03
C LYS A 111 -19.63 -8.91 -5.00
N ILE A 112 -20.10 -9.11 -3.77
CA ILE A 112 -19.92 -8.16 -2.66
C ILE A 112 -18.43 -7.93 -2.41
N THR A 113 -17.67 -9.00 -2.23
CA THR A 113 -16.25 -8.91 -1.86
C THR A 113 -15.45 -8.20 -2.95
N GLN A 114 -15.57 -8.62 -4.21
CA GLN A 114 -14.78 -8.04 -5.28
C GLN A 114 -15.18 -6.58 -5.57
N GLY A 115 -16.46 -6.26 -5.51
CA GLY A 115 -16.92 -4.89 -5.68
C GLY A 115 -16.44 -3.97 -4.54
N THR A 116 -16.57 -4.39 -3.28
CA THR A 116 -16.05 -3.62 -2.14
C THR A 116 -14.53 -3.41 -2.25
N MET A 117 -13.78 -4.45 -2.65
CA MET A 117 -12.32 -4.33 -2.84
C MET A 117 -11.96 -3.40 -3.99
N GLN A 118 -12.75 -3.39 -5.06
CA GLN A 118 -12.57 -2.45 -6.17
C GLN A 118 -12.76 -1.01 -5.72
N SER A 119 -13.87 -0.71 -5.03
CA SER A 119 -14.15 0.63 -4.50
C SER A 119 -13.02 1.09 -3.56
N MET A 120 -12.62 0.24 -2.59
CA MET A 120 -11.53 0.58 -1.66
C MET A 120 -10.20 0.85 -2.36
N ARG A 121 -9.81 0.07 -3.39
CA ARG A 121 -8.58 0.32 -4.14
C ARG A 121 -8.65 1.63 -4.93
N ASN A 122 -9.80 1.93 -5.52
CA ASN A 122 -10.00 3.19 -6.24
C ASN A 122 -9.87 4.38 -5.30
N ASP A 123 -10.53 4.34 -4.13
CA ASP A 123 -10.48 5.42 -3.15
C ASP A 123 -9.06 5.60 -2.59
N LEU A 124 -8.36 4.49 -2.28
CA LEU A 124 -6.97 4.52 -1.85
C LEU A 124 -6.06 5.15 -2.90
N PHE A 125 -6.20 4.74 -4.17
CA PHE A 125 -5.37 5.26 -5.25
C PHE A 125 -5.63 6.74 -5.49
N GLN A 126 -6.90 7.15 -5.56
CA GLN A 126 -7.26 8.56 -5.69
C GLN A 126 -6.76 9.41 -4.51
N LYS A 127 -6.75 8.84 -3.30
CA LYS A 127 -6.22 9.51 -2.14
C LYS A 127 -4.70 9.64 -2.20
N MET A 128 -4.01 8.58 -2.57
CA MET A 128 -2.54 8.55 -2.73
C MET A 128 -2.07 9.64 -3.71
N GLU A 129 -2.75 9.79 -4.86
CA GLU A 129 -2.42 10.83 -5.86
C GLU A 129 -2.59 12.27 -5.34
N LYS A 130 -3.35 12.46 -4.26
CA LYS A 130 -3.61 13.77 -3.64
C LYS A 130 -2.73 14.04 -2.41
N LEU A 131 -1.88 13.10 -2.01
CA LEU A 131 -1.03 13.28 -0.84
C LEU A 131 0.17 14.19 -1.14
N PRO A 132 0.62 14.98 -0.15
CA PRO A 132 1.83 15.79 -0.29
C PRO A 132 3.08 14.90 -0.38
N ILE A 133 4.13 15.39 -1.04
CA ILE A 133 5.42 14.70 -1.15
C ILE A 133 5.99 14.32 0.22
N LYS A 134 5.75 15.15 1.24
CA LYS A 134 6.13 14.88 2.64
C LYS A 134 5.70 13.47 3.11
N TYR A 135 4.54 12.99 2.67
CA TYR A 135 4.06 11.65 3.03
C TYR A 135 5.00 10.57 2.48
N PHE A 136 5.40 10.69 1.21
CA PHE A 136 6.28 9.72 0.54
C PHE A 136 7.72 9.79 1.04
N ASP A 137 8.18 10.95 1.49
CA ASP A 137 9.50 11.13 2.09
C ASP A 137 9.60 10.54 3.51
N THR A 138 8.48 10.47 4.23
CA THR A 138 8.41 9.97 5.62
C THR A 138 8.01 8.50 5.73
N HIS A 139 7.44 7.91 4.68
CA HIS A 139 7.01 6.52 4.65
C HIS A 139 7.79 5.72 3.60
N THR A 140 8.14 4.47 3.91
CA THR A 140 8.83 3.64 2.93
C THR A 140 7.87 3.15 1.85
N HIS A 141 8.36 3.01 0.60
CA HIS A 141 7.56 2.45 -0.49
C HIS A 141 7.01 1.05 -0.15
N GLY A 142 7.79 0.26 0.61
CA GLY A 142 7.37 -1.07 1.06
C GLY A 142 6.19 -1.04 2.03
N ASP A 143 6.15 -0.07 2.95
CA ASP A 143 5.03 0.10 3.88
C ASP A 143 3.74 0.48 3.12
N ILE A 144 3.85 1.43 2.17
CA ILE A 144 2.71 1.84 1.34
C ILE A 144 2.21 0.67 0.48
N MET A 145 3.13 -0.07 -0.18
CA MET A 145 2.76 -1.25 -0.97
C MET A 145 2.12 -2.35 -0.12
N SER A 146 2.55 -2.52 1.14
CA SER A 146 1.94 -3.50 2.06
C SER A 146 0.46 -3.20 2.32
N ILE A 147 0.06 -1.93 2.34
CA ILE A 147 -1.36 -1.53 2.47
C ILE A 147 -2.16 -2.03 1.25
N TYR A 148 -1.63 -1.83 0.02
CA TYR A 148 -2.30 -2.24 -1.22
C TYR A 148 -2.34 -3.75 -1.44
N THR A 149 -1.38 -4.49 -0.90
CA THR A 149 -1.27 -5.94 -1.11
C THR A 149 -1.80 -6.71 0.10
N ASN A 150 -1.10 -6.64 1.23
CA ASN A 150 -1.36 -7.48 2.40
C ASN A 150 -2.63 -7.07 3.15
N ASP A 151 -2.82 -5.76 3.38
CA ASP A 151 -3.93 -5.28 4.19
C ASP A 151 -5.26 -5.41 3.43
N ILE A 152 -5.28 -5.09 2.14
CA ILE A 152 -6.46 -5.32 1.29
C ILE A 152 -6.78 -6.81 1.20
N ASP A 153 -5.78 -7.72 1.15
CA ASP A 153 -6.04 -9.15 1.10
C ASP A 153 -6.61 -9.69 2.42
N THR A 154 -6.10 -9.24 3.56
CA THR A 154 -6.69 -9.60 4.87
C THR A 154 -8.13 -9.10 5.00
N MET A 155 -8.44 -7.91 4.48
CA MET A 155 -9.81 -7.39 4.39
C MET A 155 -10.69 -8.26 3.49
N ARG A 156 -10.18 -8.66 2.33
CA ARG A 156 -10.87 -9.57 1.42
C ARG A 156 -11.23 -10.88 2.12
N GLN A 157 -10.27 -11.50 2.83
CA GLN A 157 -10.50 -12.74 3.59
C GLN A 157 -11.57 -12.56 4.67
N MET A 158 -11.54 -11.44 5.39
CA MET A 158 -12.53 -11.14 6.41
C MET A 158 -13.94 -11.06 5.83
N ILE A 159 -14.13 -10.32 4.73
CA ILE A 159 -15.45 -10.11 4.10
C ILE A 159 -15.95 -11.39 3.44
N SER A 160 -15.07 -12.12 2.73
CA SER A 160 -15.46 -13.31 1.95
C SER A 160 -15.62 -14.58 2.78
N MET A 161 -14.88 -14.69 3.88
CA MET A 161 -14.82 -15.94 4.67
C MET A 161 -15.16 -15.72 6.13
N SER A 162 -14.46 -14.80 6.84
CA SER A 162 -14.53 -14.76 8.30
C SER A 162 -15.90 -14.31 8.81
N ILE A 163 -16.45 -13.23 8.28
CA ILE A 163 -17.76 -12.74 8.69
C ILE A 163 -18.88 -13.74 8.32
N PRO A 164 -19.00 -14.26 7.08
CA PRO A 164 -20.01 -15.25 6.74
C PRO A 164 -19.89 -16.54 7.55
N GLN A 165 -18.66 -17.02 7.82
CA GLN A 165 -18.43 -18.21 8.63
C GLN A 165 -18.85 -18.02 10.09
N CYS A 166 -18.60 -16.83 10.67
CA CYS A 166 -19.10 -16.51 12.02
C CYS A 166 -20.64 -16.53 12.07
N PHE A 167 -21.31 -15.95 11.07
CA PHE A 167 -22.78 -16.01 10.98
C PHE A 167 -23.29 -17.43 10.82
N ASN A 168 -22.70 -18.22 9.90
CA ASN A 168 -23.04 -19.61 9.69
C ASN A 168 -22.88 -20.43 10.98
N SER A 169 -21.74 -20.27 11.66
CA SER A 169 -21.46 -20.97 12.92
C SER A 169 -22.43 -20.57 14.03
N ALA A 170 -22.73 -19.28 14.17
CA ALA A 170 -23.67 -18.79 15.19
C ALA A 170 -25.08 -19.35 14.96
N ILE A 171 -25.59 -19.31 13.72
CA ILE A 171 -26.92 -19.85 13.37
C ILE A 171 -26.94 -21.36 13.58
N THR A 172 -25.88 -22.09 13.19
CA THR A 172 -25.75 -23.52 13.39
C THR A 172 -25.77 -23.89 14.88
N ILE A 173 -24.96 -23.21 15.71
CA ILE A 173 -24.92 -23.42 17.16
C ILE A 173 -26.31 -23.26 17.78
N VAL A 174 -26.97 -22.13 17.47
CA VAL A 174 -28.32 -21.82 18.02
C VAL A 174 -29.35 -22.87 17.56
N SER A 175 -29.39 -23.18 16.26
CA SER A 175 -30.38 -24.12 15.70
C SER A 175 -30.17 -25.53 16.20
N VAL A 176 -28.91 -25.98 16.26
CA VAL A 176 -28.59 -27.33 16.80
C VAL A 176 -28.89 -27.41 18.30
N PHE A 177 -28.55 -26.36 19.07
CA PHE A 177 -28.81 -26.30 20.51
C PHE A 177 -30.30 -26.38 20.83
N ILE A 178 -31.14 -25.62 20.13
CA ILE A 178 -32.61 -25.69 20.27
C ILE A 178 -33.10 -27.11 19.95
N SER A 179 -32.60 -27.72 18.87
CA SER A 179 -33.00 -29.06 18.47
C SER A 179 -32.56 -30.15 19.47
N MET A 180 -31.38 -29.98 20.08
CA MET A 180 -30.90 -30.89 21.15
C MET A 180 -31.81 -30.84 22.39
N ILE A 181 -32.20 -29.65 22.84
CA ILE A 181 -33.13 -29.46 23.96
C ILE A 181 -34.48 -30.12 23.65
N ALA A 182 -34.99 -29.92 22.42
CA ALA A 182 -36.27 -30.51 21.99
C ALA A 182 -36.26 -32.04 21.90
N LEU A 183 -35.08 -32.65 21.64
CA LEU A 183 -34.93 -34.10 21.61
C LEU A 183 -34.75 -34.71 23.01
N SER A 184 -33.86 -34.14 23.84
CA SER A 184 -33.62 -34.56 25.21
C SER A 184 -32.82 -33.51 25.98
N TRP A 185 -33.42 -32.90 26.98
CA TRP A 185 -32.74 -31.91 27.83
C TRP A 185 -31.63 -32.54 28.70
N GLN A 186 -31.80 -33.82 29.11
CA GLN A 186 -30.83 -34.56 29.93
C GLN A 186 -29.51 -34.75 29.16
N MET A 187 -29.59 -35.23 27.91
CA MET A 187 -28.42 -35.41 27.05
C MET A 187 -27.79 -34.08 26.71
N THR A 188 -28.57 -32.99 26.58
CA THR A 188 -28.07 -31.64 26.30
C THR A 188 -27.19 -31.12 27.45
N ILE A 189 -27.54 -31.39 28.71
CA ILE A 189 -26.69 -31.02 29.86
C ILE A 189 -25.32 -31.70 29.76
N VAL A 190 -25.27 -32.98 29.41
CA VAL A 190 -23.98 -33.72 29.23
C VAL A 190 -23.14 -33.03 28.16
N THR A 191 -23.73 -32.67 27.01
CA THR A 191 -23.02 -31.98 25.95
C THR A 191 -22.51 -30.60 26.40
N VAL A 192 -23.32 -29.80 27.10
CA VAL A 192 -22.93 -28.48 27.60
C VAL A 192 -21.74 -28.56 28.56
N VAL A 193 -21.75 -29.52 29.47
CA VAL A 193 -20.64 -29.79 30.41
C VAL A 193 -19.36 -30.13 29.62
N MET A 194 -19.45 -30.99 28.62
CA MET A 194 -18.30 -31.39 27.80
C MET A 194 -17.78 -30.22 26.95
N VAL A 195 -18.65 -29.37 26.43
CA VAL A 195 -18.25 -28.13 25.74
C VAL A 195 -17.53 -27.18 26.70
N GLY A 196 -17.99 -27.06 27.95
CA GLY A 196 -17.29 -26.31 29.00
C GLY A 196 -15.85 -26.81 29.22
N VAL A 197 -15.67 -28.11 29.27
CA VAL A 197 -14.34 -28.75 29.38
C VAL A 197 -13.49 -28.44 28.14
N MET A 198 -14.07 -28.55 26.92
CA MET A 198 -13.37 -28.24 25.68
C MET A 198 -12.90 -26.78 25.65
N LEU A 199 -13.76 -25.85 26.04
CA LEU A 199 -13.42 -24.40 26.06
C LEU A 199 -12.33 -24.10 27.10
N PHE A 200 -12.38 -24.77 28.26
CA PHE A 200 -11.34 -24.66 29.28
C PHE A 200 -9.98 -25.16 28.76
N CYS A 201 -9.94 -26.37 28.18
CA CYS A 201 -8.71 -26.95 27.61
C CYS A 201 -8.16 -26.08 26.47
N THR A 202 -9.04 -25.59 25.59
CA THR A 202 -8.67 -24.71 24.47
C THR A 202 -8.09 -23.38 24.99
N GLY A 203 -8.74 -22.76 25.97
CA GLY A 203 -8.27 -21.53 26.60
C GLY A 203 -6.90 -21.66 27.28
N PHE A 204 -6.70 -22.76 28.01
CA PHE A 204 -5.42 -23.08 28.65
C PHE A 204 -4.29 -23.25 27.62
N ALA A 205 -4.51 -24.04 26.59
CA ALA A 205 -3.51 -24.29 25.56
C ALA A 205 -3.26 -23.03 24.71
N ALA A 206 -4.28 -22.23 24.36
CA ALA A 206 -4.13 -20.97 23.64
C ALA A 206 -3.31 -19.95 24.43
N LYS A 207 -3.52 -19.82 25.74
CA LYS A 207 -2.73 -18.94 26.62
C LYS A 207 -1.24 -19.31 26.64
N ASN A 208 -0.93 -20.61 26.70
CA ASN A 208 0.45 -21.09 26.71
C ASN A 208 1.10 -20.98 25.32
N SER A 209 0.38 -21.36 24.28
CA SER A 209 0.83 -21.21 22.89
C SER A 209 1.16 -19.76 22.55
N GLY A 210 0.31 -18.79 22.94
CA GLY A 210 0.50 -17.38 22.65
C GLY A 210 1.83 -16.79 23.13
N LYS A 211 2.31 -17.21 24.32
CA LYS A 211 3.62 -16.78 24.84
C LYS A 211 4.77 -17.25 23.96
N HIS A 212 4.70 -18.49 23.49
CA HIS A 212 5.75 -19.08 22.64
C HIS A 212 5.69 -18.54 21.21
N PHE A 213 4.48 -18.24 20.68
CA PHE A 213 4.33 -17.59 19.38
C PHE A 213 4.97 -16.21 19.34
N VAL A 214 4.83 -15.38 20.38
CA VAL A 214 5.52 -14.07 20.46
C VAL A 214 7.04 -14.25 20.39
N ARG A 215 7.59 -15.26 21.11
CA ARG A 215 9.02 -15.58 21.06
C ARG A 215 9.44 -16.08 19.68
N GLN A 216 8.69 -17.00 19.08
CA GLN A 216 8.92 -17.50 17.72
C GLN A 216 8.96 -16.34 16.72
N GLN A 217 7.99 -15.42 16.78
CA GLN A 217 7.92 -14.28 15.87
C GLN A 217 9.11 -13.35 15.99
N LYS A 218 9.61 -13.14 17.23
CA LYS A 218 10.83 -12.36 17.48
C LYS A 218 12.04 -13.04 16.85
N GLN A 219 12.23 -14.34 17.06
CA GLN A 219 13.37 -15.08 16.51
C GLN A 219 13.32 -15.16 14.98
N LEU A 220 12.12 -15.35 14.41
CA LEU A 220 11.93 -15.30 12.96
C LEU A 220 12.35 -13.96 12.38
N GLY A 221 12.01 -12.84 13.05
CA GLY A 221 12.48 -11.52 12.66
C GLY A 221 14.00 -11.38 12.71
N THR A 222 14.65 -11.95 13.72
CA THR A 222 16.12 -11.94 13.84
C THR A 222 16.79 -12.75 12.71
N VAL A 223 16.29 -13.96 12.42
CA VAL A 223 16.80 -14.81 11.34
C VAL A 223 16.60 -14.14 9.98
N ASN A 224 15.43 -13.57 9.71
CA ASN A 224 15.17 -12.86 8.45
C ASN A 224 16.08 -11.63 8.28
N GLY A 225 16.30 -10.86 9.35
CA GLY A 225 17.23 -9.72 9.33
C GLY A 225 18.67 -10.16 9.02
N PHE A 226 19.12 -11.26 9.61
CA PHE A 226 20.43 -11.82 9.31
C PHE A 226 20.55 -12.30 7.86
N ILE A 227 19.53 -12.98 7.33
CA ILE A 227 19.49 -13.42 5.92
C ILE A 227 19.58 -12.20 4.99
N GLU A 228 18.81 -11.15 5.24
CA GLU A 228 18.82 -9.92 4.43
C GLU A 228 20.22 -9.25 4.46
N GLU A 229 20.84 -9.17 5.63
CA GLU A 229 22.20 -8.65 5.78
C GLU A 229 23.21 -9.47 4.97
N MET A 230 23.16 -10.81 5.08
CA MET A 230 24.06 -11.70 4.33
C MET A 230 23.83 -11.62 2.82
N ILE A 231 22.58 -11.55 2.34
CA ILE A 231 22.28 -11.40 0.91
C ILE A 231 22.81 -10.05 0.41
N THR A 232 22.57 -8.97 1.12
CA THR A 232 23.03 -7.63 0.76
C THR A 232 24.56 -7.55 0.77
N GLY A 233 25.19 -8.16 1.79
CA GLY A 233 26.62 -8.22 1.98
C GLY A 233 27.33 -9.35 1.24
N GLN A 234 26.67 -10.14 0.38
CA GLN A 234 27.21 -11.38 -0.18
C GLN A 234 28.55 -11.20 -0.91
N LYS A 235 28.75 -10.08 -1.61
CA LYS A 235 30.03 -9.76 -2.26
C LYS A 235 31.17 -9.62 -1.24
N VAL A 236 30.88 -8.99 -0.09
CA VAL A 236 31.84 -8.81 1.00
C VAL A 236 32.17 -10.14 1.65
N VAL A 237 31.14 -10.96 1.96
CA VAL A 237 31.31 -12.31 2.50
C VAL A 237 32.23 -13.14 1.61
N LYS A 238 32.02 -13.09 0.28
CA LYS A 238 32.84 -13.84 -0.71
C LYS A 238 34.29 -13.35 -0.80
N VAL A 239 34.48 -12.01 -0.83
CA VAL A 239 35.85 -11.44 -0.95
C VAL A 239 36.68 -11.75 0.28
N PHE A 240 36.08 -11.77 1.47
CA PHE A 240 36.78 -12.06 2.72
C PHE A 240 36.71 -13.55 3.15
N CYS A 241 36.10 -14.42 2.36
CA CYS A 241 35.97 -15.86 2.63
C CYS A 241 35.35 -16.17 4.00
N HIS A 242 34.31 -15.42 4.38
CA HIS A 242 33.64 -15.55 5.69
C HIS A 242 32.39 -16.45 5.65
N GLU A 243 32.22 -17.32 4.64
CA GLU A 243 31.05 -18.19 4.47
C GLU A 243 30.84 -19.13 5.66
N GLU A 244 31.95 -19.74 6.17
CA GLU A 244 31.82 -20.67 7.31
C GLU A 244 31.44 -19.96 8.61
N ALA A 245 31.95 -18.74 8.82
CA ALA A 245 31.53 -17.91 9.96
C ALA A 245 30.07 -17.52 9.87
N GLY A 246 29.61 -17.15 8.65
CA GLY A 246 28.22 -16.84 8.37
C GLY A 246 27.29 -18.03 8.60
N LYS A 247 27.67 -19.23 8.15
CA LYS A 247 26.90 -20.48 8.40
C LYS A 247 26.77 -20.77 9.89
N LYS A 248 27.88 -20.67 10.65
CA LYS A 248 27.84 -20.91 12.09
C LYS A 248 26.91 -19.95 12.81
N ALA A 249 26.98 -18.66 12.49
CA ALA A 249 26.10 -17.65 13.08
C ALA A 249 24.62 -17.90 12.69
N PHE A 250 24.37 -18.30 11.44
CA PHE A 250 23.02 -18.68 11.00
C PHE A 250 22.49 -19.89 11.76
N ASP A 251 23.31 -20.93 11.94
CA ASP A 251 22.92 -22.16 12.65
C ASP A 251 22.54 -21.86 14.11
N GLU A 252 23.27 -20.96 14.80
CA GLU A 252 22.94 -20.55 16.17
C GLU A 252 21.56 -19.87 16.22
N LEU A 253 21.30 -18.89 15.33
CA LEU A 253 20.03 -18.20 15.25
C LEU A 253 18.88 -19.11 14.83
N ASN A 254 19.12 -20.02 13.89
CA ASN A 254 18.13 -20.98 13.41
C ASN A 254 17.77 -22.02 14.47
N ASN A 255 18.71 -22.43 15.30
CA ASN A 255 18.46 -23.31 16.45
C ASN A 255 17.58 -22.62 17.51
N GLU A 256 17.82 -21.32 17.79
CA GLU A 256 16.95 -20.55 18.68
C GLU A 256 15.51 -20.43 18.13
N LEU A 257 15.39 -20.20 16.80
CA LEU A 257 14.10 -20.20 16.11
C LEU A 257 13.42 -21.56 16.20
N TYR A 258 14.15 -22.66 15.96
CA TYR A 258 13.64 -24.03 16.05
C TYR A 258 13.07 -24.30 17.44
N ASP A 259 13.80 -23.98 18.50
CA ASP A 259 13.35 -24.18 19.88
C ASP A 259 12.06 -23.39 20.21
N ALA A 260 12.01 -22.13 19.77
CA ALA A 260 10.85 -21.28 19.96
C ALA A 260 9.64 -21.79 19.16
N ALA A 261 9.86 -22.14 17.88
CA ALA A 261 8.82 -22.63 16.97
C ALA A 261 8.31 -24.02 17.39
N SER A 262 9.20 -24.93 17.78
CA SER A 262 8.83 -26.27 18.26
C SER A 262 7.89 -26.18 19.47
N LYS A 263 8.24 -25.36 20.47
CA LYS A 263 7.38 -25.14 21.65
C LYS A 263 6.04 -24.50 21.31
N ALA A 264 6.04 -23.47 20.47
CA ALA A 264 4.83 -22.79 20.04
C ALA A 264 3.87 -23.75 19.31
N ASN A 265 4.41 -24.51 18.35
CA ASN A 265 3.62 -25.43 17.52
C ASN A 265 3.18 -26.69 18.28
N THR A 266 3.95 -27.15 19.28
CA THR A 266 3.53 -28.27 20.14
C THR A 266 2.18 -27.98 20.82
N TYR A 267 2.05 -26.79 21.44
CA TYR A 267 0.79 -26.40 22.06
C TYR A 267 -0.32 -26.11 21.04
N ALA A 268 0.00 -25.47 19.93
CA ALA A 268 -0.99 -25.14 18.91
C ALA A 268 -1.55 -26.38 18.20
N ASN A 269 -0.67 -27.30 17.79
CA ASN A 269 -1.05 -28.48 17.02
C ASN A 269 -1.68 -29.57 17.91
N ALA A 270 -1.43 -29.58 19.23
CA ALA A 270 -2.11 -30.48 20.16
C ALA A 270 -3.59 -30.13 20.35
N LEU A 271 -4.01 -28.87 20.09
CA LEU A 271 -5.42 -28.46 20.27
C LEU A 271 -6.40 -29.24 19.40
N GLY A 272 -6.06 -29.45 18.11
CA GLY A 272 -6.92 -30.18 17.18
C GLY A 272 -7.25 -31.61 17.68
N PRO A 273 -6.24 -32.47 17.89
CA PRO A 273 -6.43 -33.80 18.43
C PRO A 273 -7.14 -33.83 19.78
N ILE A 274 -6.79 -32.96 20.73
CA ILE A 274 -7.42 -32.88 22.04
C ILE A 274 -8.92 -32.61 21.90
N ASN A 275 -9.28 -31.58 21.12
CA ASN A 275 -10.69 -31.23 20.90
C ASN A 275 -11.46 -32.37 20.18
N ALA A 276 -10.83 -33.05 19.21
CA ALA A 276 -11.44 -34.20 18.55
C ALA A 276 -11.71 -35.36 19.53
N GLN A 277 -10.77 -35.68 20.42
CA GLN A 277 -10.97 -36.73 21.41
C GLN A 277 -11.96 -36.33 22.50
N LEU A 278 -11.98 -35.09 22.94
CA LEU A 278 -13.03 -34.60 23.85
C LEU A 278 -14.42 -34.63 23.19
N GLY A 279 -14.50 -34.36 21.89
CA GLY A 279 -15.72 -34.54 21.10
C GLY A 279 -16.18 -35.99 21.01
N ASN A 280 -15.24 -36.94 20.82
CA ASN A 280 -15.53 -38.38 20.85
C ASN A 280 -15.97 -38.84 22.24
N LEU A 281 -15.32 -38.34 23.29
CA LEU A 281 -15.73 -38.63 24.68
C LEU A 281 -17.14 -38.09 24.96
N SER A 282 -17.45 -36.88 24.52
CA SER A 282 -18.82 -36.33 24.59
C SER A 282 -19.83 -37.23 23.88
N TYR A 283 -19.49 -37.72 22.68
CA TYR A 283 -20.33 -38.64 21.92
C TYR A 283 -20.59 -39.93 22.70
N VAL A 284 -19.55 -40.56 23.28
CA VAL A 284 -19.68 -41.79 24.08
C VAL A 284 -20.55 -41.56 25.33
N LEU A 285 -20.32 -40.47 26.07
CA LEU A 285 -21.12 -40.14 27.25
C LEU A 285 -22.59 -39.89 26.89
N CYS A 286 -22.85 -39.22 25.79
CA CYS A 286 -24.20 -39.05 25.28
C CYS A 286 -24.82 -40.37 24.81
N ALA A 287 -24.05 -41.29 24.21
CA ALA A 287 -24.54 -42.58 23.79
C ALA A 287 -24.94 -43.47 25.02
N ILE A 288 -24.11 -43.46 26.07
CA ILE A 288 -24.42 -44.18 27.32
C ILE A 288 -25.66 -43.59 27.99
N THR A 289 -25.72 -42.26 28.16
CA THR A 289 -26.85 -41.58 28.77
C THR A 289 -28.12 -41.77 27.95
N GLY A 290 -28.04 -41.62 26.62
CA GLY A 290 -29.15 -41.82 25.69
C GLY A 290 -29.66 -43.25 25.68
N GLY A 291 -28.74 -44.24 25.70
CA GLY A 291 -29.08 -45.67 25.83
C GLY A 291 -29.80 -45.99 27.12
N ALA A 292 -29.33 -45.47 28.25
CA ALA A 292 -30.02 -45.64 29.55
C ALA A 292 -31.43 -45.01 29.55
N LEU A 293 -31.59 -43.81 28.96
CA LEU A 293 -32.90 -43.15 28.82
C LEU A 293 -33.83 -43.86 27.84
N ALA A 294 -33.28 -44.52 26.82
CA ALA A 294 -34.09 -45.32 25.88
C ALA A 294 -34.60 -46.60 26.52
N LEU A 295 -33.78 -47.27 27.36
CA LEU A 295 -34.20 -48.45 28.11
C LEU A 295 -35.29 -48.16 29.15
N THR A 296 -35.30 -46.94 29.70
CA THR A 296 -36.38 -46.47 30.62
C THR A 296 -37.61 -45.93 29.87
N GLY A 297 -37.63 -45.94 28.55
CA GLY A 297 -38.75 -45.44 27.72
C GLY A 297 -38.90 -43.93 27.66
N ASN A 298 -37.95 -43.16 28.24
CA ASN A 298 -38.03 -41.69 28.26
C ASN A 298 -37.64 -41.03 26.94
N VAL A 299 -36.85 -41.72 26.09
CA VAL A 299 -36.35 -41.21 24.81
C VAL A 299 -36.40 -42.35 23.78
N SER A 300 -36.83 -42.05 22.52
CA SER A 300 -36.81 -43.04 21.44
C SER A 300 -35.38 -43.31 20.92
N VAL A 301 -35.17 -44.51 20.37
CA VAL A 301 -33.89 -44.90 19.75
C VAL A 301 -33.50 -43.94 18.61
N GLY A 302 -34.47 -43.54 17.79
CA GLY A 302 -34.27 -42.55 16.75
C GLY A 302 -33.87 -41.17 17.28
N SER A 303 -34.42 -40.76 18.44
CA SER A 303 -34.01 -39.54 19.12
C SER A 303 -32.55 -39.58 19.58
N VAL A 304 -32.11 -40.72 20.13
CA VAL A 304 -30.68 -40.92 20.51
C VAL A 304 -29.78 -40.82 19.29
N ALA A 305 -30.12 -41.50 18.19
CA ALA A 305 -29.32 -41.49 16.97
C ALA A 305 -29.21 -40.07 16.37
N SER A 306 -30.32 -39.32 16.29
CA SER A 306 -30.31 -37.93 15.84
C SER A 306 -29.52 -37.04 16.79
N PHE A 307 -29.65 -37.22 18.12
CA PHE A 307 -28.91 -36.44 19.10
C PHE A 307 -27.40 -36.63 18.96
N LEU A 308 -26.92 -37.85 18.76
CA LEU A 308 -25.52 -38.16 18.55
C LEU A 308 -24.95 -37.48 17.28
N SER A 309 -25.76 -37.43 16.22
CA SER A 309 -25.40 -36.67 15.01
C SER A 309 -25.36 -35.15 15.25
N LEU A 310 -26.32 -34.60 16.02
CA LEU A 310 -26.33 -33.20 16.42
C LEU A 310 -25.14 -32.85 17.32
N ASN A 311 -24.73 -33.74 18.23
CA ASN A 311 -23.56 -33.54 19.09
C ASN A 311 -22.27 -33.33 18.26
N LYS A 312 -22.07 -34.14 17.21
CA LYS A 312 -20.95 -33.92 16.26
C LYS A 312 -21.05 -32.58 15.54
N SER A 313 -22.24 -32.24 15.06
CA SER A 313 -22.50 -30.97 14.35
C SER A 313 -22.38 -29.74 15.25
N PHE A 314 -22.51 -29.89 16.57
CA PHE A 314 -22.38 -28.80 17.54
C PHE A 314 -20.92 -28.42 17.84
N ASN A 315 -20.03 -29.38 17.90
CA ASN A 315 -18.63 -29.19 18.30
C ASN A 315 -17.79 -28.47 17.23
N MET A 316 -18.06 -28.72 15.95
CA MET A 316 -17.28 -28.19 14.82
C MET A 316 -17.34 -26.66 14.69
N PRO A 317 -18.54 -26.02 14.72
CA PRO A 317 -18.66 -24.57 14.63
C PRO A 317 -17.95 -23.78 15.74
N ILE A 318 -17.88 -24.36 16.95
CA ILE A 318 -17.20 -23.73 18.10
C ILE A 318 -15.71 -23.53 17.80
N SER A 319 -15.05 -24.54 17.25
CA SER A 319 -13.64 -24.46 16.85
C SER A 319 -13.43 -23.50 15.69
N GLN A 320 -14.37 -23.44 14.73
CA GLN A 320 -14.30 -22.53 13.58
C GLN A 320 -14.40 -21.07 14.00
N VAL A 321 -15.31 -20.71 14.92
CA VAL A 321 -15.42 -19.33 15.43
C VAL A 321 -14.10 -18.86 16.05
N ALA A 322 -13.44 -19.71 16.84
CA ALA A 322 -12.16 -19.37 17.46
C ALA A 322 -11.06 -19.05 16.42
N GLN A 323 -11.02 -19.80 15.30
CA GLN A 323 -10.08 -19.54 14.20
C GLN A 323 -10.39 -18.23 13.48
N GLN A 324 -11.69 -17.97 13.20
CA GLN A 324 -12.10 -16.74 12.50
C GLN A 324 -11.85 -15.48 13.31
N PHE A 325 -11.85 -15.58 14.65
CA PHE A 325 -11.60 -14.45 15.52
C PHE A 325 -10.20 -13.85 15.31
N ASN A 326 -9.19 -14.68 15.14
CA ASN A 326 -7.83 -14.22 14.82
C ASN A 326 -7.76 -13.53 13.46
N SER A 327 -8.42 -14.08 12.44
CA SER A 327 -8.46 -13.47 11.10
C SER A 327 -9.15 -12.10 11.13
N ILE A 328 -10.22 -11.95 11.91
CA ILE A 328 -10.91 -10.67 12.11
C ILE A 328 -9.99 -9.65 12.80
N ILE A 329 -9.26 -10.04 13.84
CA ILE A 329 -8.32 -9.14 14.52
C ILE A 329 -7.23 -8.65 13.56
N MET A 330 -6.66 -9.54 12.76
CA MET A 330 -5.65 -9.19 11.76
C MET A 330 -6.22 -8.23 10.70
N ALA A 331 -7.41 -8.50 10.22
CA ALA A 331 -8.09 -7.64 9.26
C ALA A 331 -8.44 -6.27 9.85
N MET A 332 -8.77 -6.19 11.14
CA MET A 332 -9.00 -4.90 11.81
C MET A 332 -7.73 -4.05 11.88
N ALA A 333 -6.57 -4.66 12.15
CA ALA A 333 -5.30 -3.96 12.13
C ALA A 333 -4.93 -3.47 10.72
N GLY A 334 -5.17 -4.29 9.69
CA GLY A 334 -5.02 -3.88 8.29
C GLY A 334 -5.97 -2.75 7.89
N ALA A 335 -7.23 -2.83 8.31
CA ALA A 335 -8.23 -1.79 8.08
C ALA A 335 -7.82 -0.45 8.71
N GLU A 336 -7.23 -0.46 9.89
CA GLU A 336 -6.78 0.77 10.55
C GLU A 336 -5.66 1.46 9.75
N ARG A 337 -4.74 0.69 9.14
CA ARG A 337 -3.72 1.25 8.23
C ARG A 337 -4.32 1.76 6.93
N ILE A 338 -5.24 1.01 6.32
CA ILE A 338 -5.97 1.44 5.11
C ILE A 338 -6.68 2.77 5.37
N PHE A 339 -7.45 2.84 6.46
CA PHE A 339 -8.19 4.05 6.79
C PHE A 339 -7.27 5.18 7.27
N GLY A 340 -6.13 4.86 7.89
CA GLY A 340 -5.09 5.85 8.21
C GLY A 340 -4.62 6.58 6.95
N LEU A 341 -4.26 5.82 5.90
CA LEU A 341 -3.90 6.41 4.60
C LEU A 341 -5.05 7.22 3.96
N MET A 342 -6.29 6.72 4.06
CA MET A 342 -7.46 7.43 3.53
C MET A 342 -7.77 8.73 4.28
N ASP A 343 -7.44 8.80 5.56
CA ASP A 343 -7.71 9.95 6.43
C ASP A 343 -6.57 10.98 6.44
N GLU A 344 -5.39 10.66 5.84
CA GLU A 344 -4.31 11.63 5.70
C GLU A 344 -4.77 12.91 4.99
N GLU A 345 -4.20 14.03 5.38
CA GLU A 345 -4.57 15.31 4.76
C GLU A 345 -4.05 15.38 3.33
N PRO A 346 -4.89 15.74 2.35
CA PRO A 346 -4.43 15.95 0.97
C PRO A 346 -3.52 17.18 0.90
N GLU A 347 -2.75 17.29 -0.17
CA GLU A 347 -1.97 18.50 -0.43
C GLU A 347 -2.90 19.72 -0.51
N VAL A 348 -2.67 20.70 0.37
CA VAL A 348 -3.45 21.94 0.41
C VAL A 348 -3.00 22.87 -0.70
N ASP A 349 -3.91 23.40 -1.48
CA ASP A 349 -3.66 24.43 -2.50
C ASP A 349 -4.67 25.58 -2.37
N GLU A 350 -4.22 26.70 -1.83
CA GLU A 350 -5.01 27.93 -1.70
C GLU A 350 -4.69 28.94 -2.81
N GLY A 351 -3.96 28.51 -3.83
CA GLY A 351 -3.60 29.35 -4.98
C GLY A 351 -4.84 29.82 -5.78
N TYR A 352 -4.77 31.04 -6.27
CA TYR A 352 -5.82 31.62 -7.11
C TYR A 352 -5.27 32.29 -8.38
N VAL A 353 -3.95 32.39 -8.50
CA VAL A 353 -3.28 32.84 -9.73
C VAL A 353 -3.06 31.62 -10.61
N THR A 354 -3.52 31.69 -11.86
CA THR A 354 -3.47 30.59 -12.82
C THR A 354 -2.57 30.92 -14.01
N LEU A 355 -2.05 29.89 -14.66
CA LEU A 355 -1.22 30.00 -15.85
C LEU A 355 -2.11 29.80 -17.10
N VAL A 356 -2.10 30.81 -17.99
CA VAL A 356 -2.91 30.83 -19.21
C VAL A 356 -2.06 31.07 -20.45
N ASN A 357 -2.53 30.57 -21.62
CA ASN A 357 -1.95 30.99 -22.89
C ASN A 357 -2.32 32.45 -23.14
N ALA A 358 -1.35 33.26 -23.58
CA ALA A 358 -1.52 34.68 -23.83
C ALA A 358 -1.14 35.08 -25.24
N LYS A 359 -1.71 36.17 -25.73
CA LYS A 359 -1.31 36.87 -26.96
C LYS A 359 -1.18 38.37 -26.67
N LYS A 360 -0.38 39.07 -27.44
CA LYS A 360 -0.34 40.54 -27.37
C LYS A 360 -1.56 41.10 -28.08
N GLY A 361 -2.38 41.86 -27.37
CA GLY A 361 -3.49 42.62 -27.91
C GLY A 361 -3.01 43.81 -28.78
N ALA A 362 -3.95 44.47 -29.45
CA ALA A 362 -3.65 45.65 -30.30
C ALA A 362 -3.07 46.83 -29.51
N ASP A 363 -3.35 46.92 -28.22
CA ASP A 363 -2.84 47.91 -27.28
C ASP A 363 -1.48 47.53 -26.64
N GLY A 364 -0.91 46.41 -27.05
CA GLY A 364 0.35 45.87 -26.52
C GLY A 364 0.21 45.13 -25.17
N LYS A 365 -0.98 45.10 -24.59
CA LYS A 365 -1.25 44.33 -23.35
C LYS A 365 -1.43 42.84 -23.65
N LEU A 366 -1.16 42.01 -22.64
CA LEU A 366 -1.41 40.58 -22.73
C LEU A 366 -2.90 40.27 -22.53
N GLU A 367 -3.44 39.43 -23.40
CA GLU A 367 -4.80 38.93 -23.36
C GLU A 367 -4.78 37.39 -23.34
N GLU A 368 -5.69 36.80 -22.57
CA GLU A 368 -5.88 35.36 -22.53
C GLU A 368 -6.41 34.85 -23.88
N THR A 369 -5.91 33.69 -24.31
CA THR A 369 -6.38 33.01 -25.53
C THR A 369 -6.47 31.50 -25.28
N PRO A 370 -7.49 30.81 -25.81
CA PRO A 370 -7.56 29.35 -25.74
C PRO A 370 -6.56 28.64 -26.67
N GLN A 371 -5.98 29.38 -27.63
CA GLN A 371 -5.01 28.83 -28.59
C GLN A 371 -3.62 28.78 -27.97
N HIS A 372 -2.86 27.72 -28.29
CA HIS A 372 -1.45 27.63 -27.93
C HIS A 372 -0.63 28.59 -28.76
N THR A 373 -0.13 29.65 -28.17
CA THR A 373 0.62 30.72 -28.84
C THR A 373 2.13 30.65 -28.60
N GLY A 374 2.60 29.73 -27.75
CA GLY A 374 3.98 29.75 -27.26
C GLY A 374 4.28 30.83 -26.22
N MET A 375 3.32 31.70 -25.93
CA MET A 375 3.40 32.72 -24.86
C MET A 375 2.46 32.33 -23.71
N TRP A 376 2.98 32.42 -22.50
CA TRP A 376 2.25 32.12 -21.27
C TRP A 376 2.24 33.35 -20.37
N ALA A 377 1.14 33.52 -19.61
CA ALA A 377 1.02 34.59 -18.65
C ALA A 377 0.34 34.12 -17.36
N TRP A 378 0.73 34.72 -16.26
CA TRP A 378 0.06 34.61 -14.98
C TRP A 378 -1.20 35.46 -14.98
N LYS A 379 -2.36 34.85 -14.85
CA LYS A 379 -3.66 35.49 -14.66
C LYS A 379 -3.87 35.74 -13.18
N HIS A 380 -3.74 36.99 -12.73
CA HIS A 380 -3.87 37.39 -11.35
C HIS A 380 -5.14 38.17 -11.14
N PHE A 381 -6.13 37.58 -10.49
CA PHE A 381 -7.37 38.27 -10.12
C PHE A 381 -7.20 39.00 -8.79
N HIS A 382 -7.42 40.31 -8.77
CA HIS A 382 -7.36 41.14 -7.58
C HIS A 382 -8.76 41.24 -6.95
N LYS A 383 -8.95 40.56 -5.78
CA LYS A 383 -10.24 40.54 -5.07
C LYS A 383 -10.69 41.92 -4.56
N ALA A 384 -9.73 42.87 -4.38
CA ALA A 384 -10.01 44.19 -3.79
C ALA A 384 -10.74 45.14 -4.74
N ASP A 385 -10.41 45.11 -6.04
CA ASP A 385 -10.92 46.01 -7.06
C ASP A 385 -11.60 45.30 -8.23
N GLY A 386 -11.65 43.96 -8.21
CA GLY A 386 -12.26 43.15 -9.27
C GLY A 386 -11.49 43.12 -10.58
N THR A 387 -10.25 43.62 -10.60
CA THR A 387 -9.42 43.67 -11.81
C THR A 387 -8.66 42.38 -12.02
N THR A 388 -8.29 42.08 -13.27
CA THR A 388 -7.44 40.94 -13.62
C THR A 388 -6.20 41.47 -14.35
N ASP A 389 -5.03 41.18 -13.79
CA ASP A 389 -3.74 41.47 -14.39
C ASP A 389 -3.17 40.24 -15.07
N TYR A 390 -2.52 40.43 -16.22
CA TYR A 390 -1.77 39.42 -16.93
C TYR A 390 -0.27 39.79 -16.90
N LYS A 391 0.53 38.97 -16.18
CA LYS A 391 1.99 39.10 -16.14
C LYS A 391 2.63 38.05 -17.04
N PRO A 392 3.61 38.43 -17.90
CA PRO A 392 4.29 37.45 -18.73
C PRO A 392 5.02 36.42 -17.83
N LEU A 393 5.07 35.17 -18.28
CA LEU A 393 5.88 34.13 -17.65
C LEU A 393 7.32 34.29 -18.18
N GLU A 394 8.21 34.84 -17.36
CA GLU A 394 9.62 35.13 -17.72
C GLU A 394 10.60 34.21 -16.99
N GLY A 395 10.23 33.72 -15.82
CA GLY A 395 11.06 32.83 -15.03
C GLY A 395 11.97 33.55 -14.02
N ASN A 396 11.56 34.73 -13.53
CA ASN A 396 12.26 35.37 -12.41
C ASN A 396 11.87 34.74 -11.10
N VAL A 397 12.85 34.21 -10.34
CA VAL A 397 12.62 33.56 -9.05
C VAL A 397 13.41 34.28 -7.95
N VAL A 398 12.72 34.73 -6.91
CA VAL A 398 13.31 35.47 -5.79
C VAL A 398 12.97 34.81 -4.46
N PHE A 399 13.99 34.54 -3.66
CA PHE A 399 13.87 34.17 -2.24
C PHE A 399 14.23 35.37 -1.38
N ASP A 400 13.40 35.72 -0.44
CA ASP A 400 13.51 36.91 0.40
C ASP A 400 13.42 36.48 1.86
N GLY A 401 14.60 36.25 2.48
CA GLY A 401 14.74 35.88 3.87
C GLY A 401 14.03 34.57 4.24
N VAL A 402 14.24 33.51 3.43
CA VAL A 402 13.51 32.24 3.62
C VAL A 402 14.17 31.37 4.66
N ASP A 403 13.38 31.00 5.67
CA ASP A 403 13.69 29.98 6.67
C ASP A 403 12.83 28.73 6.42
N PHE A 404 13.45 27.54 6.54
CA PHE A 404 12.75 26.29 6.29
C PHE A 404 13.33 25.11 7.06
N GLY A 405 12.44 24.25 7.61
CA GLY A 405 12.75 22.93 8.18
C GLY A 405 11.71 21.90 7.80
N TYR A 406 12.11 20.65 7.58
CA TYR A 406 11.18 19.53 7.31
C TYR A 406 10.34 19.17 8.54
N THR A 407 10.84 19.51 9.74
CA THR A 407 10.15 19.43 11.03
C THR A 407 10.34 20.74 11.78
N ASP A 408 9.42 21.07 12.67
CA ASP A 408 9.49 22.30 13.46
C ASP A 408 10.71 22.33 14.40
N GLU A 409 11.29 21.15 14.71
CA GLU A 409 12.42 21.01 15.61
C GLU A 409 13.78 21.26 14.93
N LYS A 410 13.85 21.12 13.59
CA LYS A 410 15.13 21.17 12.86
C LYS A 410 15.03 22.03 11.61
N MET A 411 15.51 23.25 11.74
CA MET A 411 15.68 24.15 10.59
C MET A 411 16.82 23.64 9.70
N VAL A 412 16.63 23.72 8.39
CA VAL A 412 17.57 23.26 7.34
C VAL A 412 18.08 24.43 6.51
N LEU A 413 17.27 25.44 6.29
CA LEU A 413 17.64 26.68 5.60
C LEU A 413 17.43 27.86 6.52
N HIS A 414 18.38 28.84 6.45
CA HIS A 414 18.40 30.00 7.31
C HIS A 414 18.66 31.28 6.49
N ASP A 415 17.72 32.23 6.53
CA ASP A 415 17.79 33.56 5.87
C ASP A 415 18.28 33.47 4.42
N ILE A 416 17.67 32.58 3.62
CA ILE A 416 18.05 32.42 2.21
C ILE A 416 17.57 33.62 1.42
N LYS A 417 18.53 34.31 0.78
CA LYS A 417 18.32 35.44 -0.14
C LYS A 417 18.98 35.14 -1.47
N LEU A 418 18.17 34.95 -2.50
CA LEU A 418 18.64 34.71 -3.86
C LEU A 418 17.70 35.37 -4.87
N GLU A 419 18.24 35.77 -5.99
CA GLU A 419 17.49 36.23 -7.14
C GLU A 419 18.06 35.56 -8.40
N ALA A 420 17.17 34.87 -9.13
CA ALA A 420 17.45 34.31 -10.44
C ALA A 420 16.71 35.10 -11.51
N LYS A 421 17.45 35.82 -12.34
CA LYS A 421 16.89 36.60 -13.45
C LYS A 421 16.49 35.68 -14.62
N PRO A 422 15.54 36.10 -15.47
CA PRO A 422 15.15 35.35 -16.65
C PRO A 422 16.37 34.95 -17.51
N GLY A 423 16.45 33.67 -17.86
CA GLY A 423 17.55 33.12 -18.66
C GLY A 423 18.87 32.89 -17.92
N GLN A 424 18.96 33.18 -16.62
CA GLN A 424 20.19 33.06 -15.84
C GLN A 424 20.39 31.62 -15.36
N LYS A 425 21.62 31.12 -15.43
CA LYS A 425 22.05 29.83 -14.91
C LYS A 425 22.67 29.98 -13.52
N ILE A 426 22.02 29.43 -12.51
CA ILE A 426 22.47 29.45 -11.12
C ILE A 426 22.96 28.05 -10.72
N ALA A 427 24.19 27.95 -10.21
CA ALA A 427 24.75 26.72 -9.69
C ALA A 427 24.82 26.73 -8.16
N PHE A 428 24.26 25.72 -7.52
CA PHE A 428 24.43 25.48 -6.08
C PHE A 428 25.58 24.53 -5.83
N VAL A 429 26.53 24.95 -4.99
CA VAL A 429 27.73 24.20 -4.60
C VAL A 429 27.80 24.12 -3.08
N GLY A 430 28.28 23.01 -2.55
CA GLY A 430 28.45 22.82 -1.09
C GLY A 430 28.43 21.35 -0.70
N SER A 431 28.75 21.05 0.55
CA SER A 431 28.78 19.68 1.08
C SER A 431 27.39 19.01 1.03
N THR A 432 27.37 17.66 1.13
CA THR A 432 26.12 16.92 1.30
C THR A 432 25.42 17.38 2.57
N GLY A 433 24.12 17.65 2.48
CA GLY A 433 23.33 18.16 3.60
C GLY A 433 23.37 19.69 3.79
N ALA A 434 24.05 20.45 2.90
CA ALA A 434 24.09 21.90 2.98
C ALA A 434 22.76 22.61 2.64
N GLY A 435 21.73 21.87 2.17
CA GLY A 435 20.41 22.44 1.85
C GLY A 435 20.14 22.65 0.36
N LYS A 436 21.02 22.20 -0.56
CA LYS A 436 20.87 22.43 -2.01
C LYS A 436 19.56 21.86 -2.57
N THR A 437 19.28 20.59 -2.34
CA THR A 437 18.05 19.92 -2.77
C THR A 437 16.81 20.51 -2.07
N THR A 438 16.96 21.05 -0.87
CA THR A 438 15.86 21.71 -0.15
C THR A 438 15.41 22.97 -0.88
N ILE A 439 16.33 23.79 -1.42
CA ILE A 439 15.98 24.98 -2.23
C ILE A 439 15.16 24.55 -3.46
N THR A 440 15.59 23.51 -4.17
CA THR A 440 14.86 23.03 -5.37
C THR A 440 13.47 22.48 -5.03
N ASN A 441 13.31 21.82 -3.89
CA ASN A 441 12.01 21.36 -3.39
C ASN A 441 11.07 22.53 -3.07
N LEU A 442 11.60 23.65 -2.56
CA LEU A 442 10.83 24.86 -2.28
C LEU A 442 10.43 25.62 -3.56
N ILE A 443 11.28 25.64 -4.60
CA ILE A 443 10.91 26.22 -5.91
C ILE A 443 9.70 25.48 -6.50
N ASN A 444 9.68 24.14 -6.41
CA ASN A 444 8.54 23.30 -6.85
C ASN A 444 7.33 23.36 -5.90
N ARG A 445 7.46 24.05 -4.77
CA ARG A 445 6.45 24.11 -3.72
C ARG A 445 5.97 22.70 -3.32
N PHE A 446 6.93 21.75 -3.18
CA PHE A 446 6.66 20.44 -2.56
C PHE A 446 6.46 20.57 -1.05
N TYR A 447 7.02 21.63 -0.48
CA TYR A 447 6.89 22.06 0.90
C TYR A 447 6.59 23.55 0.95
N ASP A 448 5.77 23.96 1.91
CA ASP A 448 5.52 25.37 2.19
C ASP A 448 6.54 25.88 3.24
N ILE A 449 7.00 27.11 3.14
CA ILE A 449 8.02 27.73 3.99
C ILE A 449 7.41 28.17 5.33
N GLN A 450 8.23 28.19 6.40
CA GLN A 450 7.82 28.68 7.71
C GLN A 450 7.92 30.21 7.81
N ASP A 451 9.00 30.82 7.26
CA ASP A 451 9.18 32.28 7.24
C ASP A 451 9.82 32.76 5.95
N GLY A 452 9.70 34.06 5.67
CA GLY A 452 10.18 34.69 4.44
C GLY A 452 9.15 34.66 3.30
N LYS A 453 9.63 34.87 2.06
CA LYS A 453 8.79 34.87 0.85
C LYS A 453 9.56 34.31 -0.34
N ILE A 454 8.89 33.49 -1.13
CA ILE A 454 9.36 33.07 -2.46
C ILE A 454 8.43 33.73 -3.48
N ARG A 455 9.02 34.44 -4.45
CA ARG A 455 8.27 35.07 -5.54
C ARG A 455 8.70 34.50 -6.88
N TYR A 456 7.71 34.27 -7.73
CA TYR A 456 7.90 33.86 -9.11
C TYR A 456 7.26 34.94 -10.01
N ASP A 457 8.07 35.56 -10.89
CA ASP A 457 7.71 36.74 -11.67
C ASP A 457 7.07 37.85 -10.80
N GLY A 458 7.60 38.07 -9.60
CA GLY A 458 7.11 39.02 -8.62
C GLY A 458 5.82 38.63 -7.90
N ILE A 459 5.23 37.46 -8.19
CA ILE A 459 4.04 36.91 -7.50
C ILE A 459 4.50 35.94 -6.40
N ASN A 460 3.94 36.09 -5.19
CA ASN A 460 4.22 35.11 -4.13
C ASN A 460 3.70 33.72 -4.55
N VAL A 461 4.57 32.71 -4.50
CA VAL A 461 4.24 31.33 -4.92
C VAL A 461 3.04 30.74 -4.18
N ASN A 462 2.76 31.19 -2.96
CA ASN A 462 1.59 30.76 -2.20
C ASN A 462 0.25 31.21 -2.83
N LYS A 463 0.28 32.23 -3.69
CA LYS A 463 -0.90 32.69 -4.42
C LYS A 463 -1.10 31.96 -5.75
N ILE A 464 -0.08 31.26 -6.24
CA ILE A 464 -0.14 30.53 -7.52
C ILE A 464 -0.70 29.13 -7.27
N VAL A 465 -1.61 28.67 -8.12
CA VAL A 465 -2.10 27.29 -8.11
C VAL A 465 -0.93 26.33 -8.30
N LYS A 466 -0.77 25.36 -7.39
CA LYS A 466 0.40 24.45 -7.38
C LYS A 466 0.58 23.69 -8.70
N ALA A 467 -0.52 23.24 -9.30
CA ALA A 467 -0.48 22.56 -10.60
C ALA A 467 0.06 23.46 -11.71
N ASP A 468 -0.33 24.74 -11.73
CA ASP A 468 0.12 25.72 -12.73
C ASP A 468 1.57 26.15 -12.48
N LEU A 469 1.97 26.29 -11.21
CA LEU A 469 3.36 26.53 -10.84
C LEU A 469 4.26 25.40 -11.38
N ARG A 470 3.92 24.15 -11.04
CA ARG A 470 4.69 22.96 -11.46
C ARG A 470 4.71 22.77 -12.97
N ARG A 471 3.62 23.15 -13.67
CA ARG A 471 3.56 23.10 -15.15
C ARG A 471 4.53 24.09 -15.80
N SER A 472 4.87 25.19 -15.12
CA SER A 472 5.85 26.18 -15.61
C SER A 472 7.31 25.79 -15.32
N LEU A 473 7.52 24.69 -14.58
CA LEU A 473 8.84 24.21 -14.14
C LEU A 473 9.18 22.89 -14.84
N GLY A 474 10.43 22.72 -15.27
CA GLY A 474 10.96 21.46 -15.73
C GLY A 474 11.96 20.91 -14.72
N MET A 475 11.91 19.61 -14.45
CA MET A 475 12.80 18.98 -13.47
C MET A 475 13.50 17.75 -14.06
N VAL A 476 14.82 17.71 -13.92
CA VAL A 476 15.64 16.52 -14.21
C VAL A 476 16.29 16.07 -12.90
N LEU A 477 15.84 14.93 -12.40
CA LEU A 477 16.29 14.37 -11.11
C LEU A 477 17.59 13.56 -11.27
N GLN A 478 18.36 13.48 -10.21
CA GLN A 478 19.53 12.60 -10.08
C GLN A 478 19.17 11.13 -10.34
N GLU A 479 18.14 10.64 -9.67
CA GLU A 479 17.58 9.30 -9.89
C GLU A 479 16.46 9.40 -10.91
N THR A 480 16.76 9.02 -12.14
CA THR A 480 15.78 9.04 -13.22
C THR A 480 14.75 7.93 -13.02
N CYS A 481 13.49 8.30 -12.89
CA CYS A 481 12.37 7.37 -12.87
C CYS A 481 11.72 7.27 -14.26
N LEU A 482 11.69 6.05 -14.82
CA LEU A 482 11.01 5.74 -16.07
C LEU A 482 9.83 4.81 -15.80
N PHE A 483 8.72 5.07 -16.48
CA PHE A 483 7.51 4.27 -16.34
C PHE A 483 7.50 3.11 -17.33
N THR A 484 6.79 2.04 -17.00
CA THR A 484 6.53 0.95 -17.92
C THR A 484 5.69 1.47 -19.09
N GLY A 485 6.20 1.32 -20.31
CA GLY A 485 5.63 1.86 -21.54
C GLY A 485 6.71 2.02 -22.60
N THR A 486 6.37 2.61 -23.75
CA THR A 486 7.36 2.86 -24.80
C THR A 486 8.30 4.02 -24.44
N ILE A 487 9.43 4.13 -25.13
CA ILE A 487 10.31 5.31 -25.04
C ILE A 487 9.53 6.58 -25.39
N SER A 488 8.72 6.53 -26.47
CA SER A 488 7.84 7.62 -26.86
C SER A 488 6.90 8.06 -25.74
N ASP A 489 6.23 7.12 -25.06
CA ASP A 489 5.34 7.41 -23.92
C ASP A 489 6.09 8.07 -22.77
N ASN A 490 7.30 7.60 -22.48
CA ASN A 490 8.14 8.17 -21.44
C ASN A 490 8.59 9.61 -21.73
N ILE A 491 8.88 9.95 -22.97
CA ILE A 491 9.18 11.33 -23.37
C ILE A 491 7.89 12.18 -23.33
N ARG A 492 6.79 11.64 -23.90
CA ARG A 492 5.47 12.30 -23.95
C ARG A 492 4.88 12.57 -22.56
N PHE A 493 5.40 11.93 -21.51
CA PHE A 493 5.01 12.21 -20.14
C PHE A 493 5.19 13.69 -19.73
N GLY A 494 6.15 14.42 -20.34
CA GLY A 494 6.31 15.87 -20.16
C GLY A 494 5.19 16.69 -20.79
N LYS A 495 4.56 16.20 -21.88
CA LYS A 495 3.44 16.84 -22.58
C LYS A 495 2.58 15.75 -23.22
N LEU A 496 1.52 15.32 -22.55
CA LEU A 496 0.68 14.20 -22.97
C LEU A 496 0.03 14.37 -24.35
N SER A 497 -0.20 15.62 -24.79
CA SER A 497 -0.77 15.95 -26.10
C SER A 497 0.27 16.09 -27.22
N ALA A 498 1.56 15.78 -26.96
CA ALA A 498 2.63 15.95 -27.93
C ALA A 498 2.48 14.98 -29.12
N THR A 499 2.78 15.49 -30.33
CA THR A 499 2.85 14.67 -31.54
C THR A 499 4.14 13.86 -31.59
N ASP A 500 4.22 12.88 -32.50
CA ASP A 500 5.42 12.06 -32.66
C ASP A 500 6.61 12.91 -33.15
N GLU A 501 6.35 13.95 -33.98
CA GLU A 501 7.36 14.88 -34.43
C GLU A 501 7.93 15.71 -33.28
N GLU A 502 7.09 16.16 -32.34
CA GLU A 502 7.52 16.88 -31.14
C GLU A 502 8.36 15.97 -30.22
N VAL A 503 7.98 14.69 -30.08
CA VAL A 503 8.75 13.69 -29.34
C VAL A 503 10.14 13.49 -29.93
N ILE A 504 10.24 13.33 -31.26
CA ILE A 504 11.52 13.18 -31.96
C ILE A 504 12.36 14.45 -31.84
N ALA A 505 11.75 15.63 -31.96
CA ALA A 505 12.45 16.91 -31.80
C ALA A 505 13.05 17.06 -30.39
N ALA A 506 12.28 16.71 -29.34
CA ALA A 506 12.74 16.72 -27.95
C ALA A 506 13.88 15.72 -27.71
N ALA A 507 13.78 14.52 -28.29
CA ALA A 507 14.82 13.52 -28.22
C ALA A 507 16.13 13.96 -28.90
N LYS A 508 16.03 14.64 -30.05
CA LYS A 508 17.19 15.25 -30.75
C LYS A 508 17.84 16.35 -29.94
N LEU A 509 17.05 17.22 -29.32
CA LEU A 509 17.55 18.29 -28.45
C LEU A 509 18.34 17.68 -27.28
N ALA A 510 17.82 16.63 -26.67
CA ALA A 510 18.44 15.92 -25.56
C ALA A 510 19.62 15.01 -25.97
N ASN A 511 19.99 14.92 -27.25
CA ASN A 511 20.94 13.94 -27.79
C ASN A 511 20.53 12.46 -27.55
N ALA A 512 19.23 12.19 -27.40
CA ALA A 512 18.71 10.84 -27.17
C ALA A 512 18.41 10.08 -28.49
N ASP A 513 18.09 10.77 -29.56
CA ASP A 513 17.66 10.20 -30.85
C ASP A 513 18.68 9.20 -31.42
N GLU A 514 19.98 9.47 -31.28
CA GLU A 514 21.03 8.60 -31.80
C GLU A 514 21.00 7.18 -31.18
N PHE A 515 20.82 7.07 -29.87
CA PHE A 515 20.75 5.75 -29.26
C PHE A 515 19.38 5.10 -29.47
N ILE A 516 18.30 5.89 -29.47
CA ILE A 516 16.92 5.37 -29.70
C ILE A 516 16.84 4.72 -31.07
N SER A 517 17.36 5.39 -32.11
CA SER A 517 17.36 4.89 -33.48
C SER A 517 18.16 3.61 -33.71
N LYS A 518 19.09 3.28 -32.78
CA LYS A 518 19.87 2.03 -32.80
C LYS A 518 19.17 0.85 -32.12
N LEU A 519 18.07 1.10 -31.42
CA LEU A 519 17.28 0.04 -30.81
C LEU A 519 16.39 -0.64 -31.86
N PRO A 520 16.13 -1.96 -31.75
CA PRO A 520 15.35 -2.71 -32.75
C PRO A 520 13.98 -2.09 -33.06
N ASP A 521 13.28 -1.62 -32.02
CA ASP A 521 11.95 -1.03 -32.13
C ASP A 521 11.95 0.51 -32.04
N GLY A 522 13.14 1.14 -32.02
CA GLY A 522 13.30 2.58 -31.95
C GLY A 522 12.50 3.21 -30.79
N TYR A 523 11.68 4.21 -31.13
CA TYR A 523 10.81 4.91 -30.16
C TYR A 523 9.71 4.03 -29.55
N ASN A 524 9.36 2.90 -30.20
CA ASN A 524 8.37 1.94 -29.70
C ASN A 524 8.99 0.88 -28.77
N THR A 525 10.30 0.96 -28.49
CA THR A 525 10.96 0.06 -27.55
C THR A 525 10.30 0.11 -26.18
N MET A 526 9.83 -1.04 -25.68
CA MET A 526 9.19 -1.16 -24.38
C MET A 526 10.21 -1.08 -23.24
N LEU A 527 9.95 -0.21 -22.29
CA LEU A 527 10.69 -0.07 -21.04
C LEU A 527 9.95 -0.77 -19.91
N THR A 528 10.68 -1.51 -19.08
CA THR A 528 10.17 -2.19 -17.90
C THR A 528 11.12 -1.96 -16.73
N GLY A 529 10.62 -2.10 -15.48
CA GLY A 529 11.46 -2.05 -14.29
C GLY A 529 12.35 -0.81 -14.21
N ASN A 530 11.79 0.39 -14.37
CA ASN A 530 12.51 1.66 -14.36
C ASN A 530 13.58 1.78 -15.47
N GLY A 531 13.31 1.18 -16.64
CA GLY A 531 14.26 1.18 -17.77
C GLY A 531 15.51 0.34 -17.50
N ALA A 532 15.36 -0.81 -16.84
CA ALA A 532 16.46 -1.70 -16.50
C ALA A 532 17.26 -2.22 -17.72
N ASN A 533 16.65 -2.16 -18.91
CA ASN A 533 17.27 -2.50 -20.19
C ASN A 533 18.11 -1.36 -20.79
N LEU A 534 18.15 -0.18 -20.15
CA LEU A 534 18.94 0.98 -20.59
C LEU A 534 20.09 1.26 -19.61
N SER A 535 21.18 1.83 -20.15
CA SER A 535 22.25 2.37 -19.31
C SER A 535 21.78 3.58 -18.50
N GLN A 536 22.48 3.93 -17.43
CA GLN A 536 22.14 5.10 -16.62
C GLN A 536 22.13 6.40 -17.43
N GLY A 537 23.12 6.58 -18.32
CA GLY A 537 23.18 7.75 -19.20
C GLY A 537 22.04 7.81 -20.19
N GLN A 538 21.62 6.68 -20.79
CA GLN A 538 20.45 6.62 -21.67
C GLN A 538 19.16 7.01 -20.93
N ARG A 539 18.98 6.51 -19.70
CA ARG A 539 17.83 6.92 -18.85
C ARG A 539 17.84 8.42 -18.60
N GLN A 540 19.01 9.00 -18.33
CA GLN A 540 19.15 10.42 -18.08
C GLN A 540 18.83 11.26 -19.33
N LEU A 541 19.27 10.82 -20.54
CA LEU A 541 18.89 11.47 -21.80
C LEU A 541 17.38 11.47 -22.02
N LEU A 542 16.67 10.39 -21.64
CA LEU A 542 15.20 10.36 -21.71
C LEU A 542 14.56 11.34 -20.71
N ALA A 543 15.12 11.49 -19.51
CA ALA A 543 14.64 12.50 -18.55
C ALA A 543 14.85 13.95 -19.08
N ILE A 544 15.98 14.21 -19.74
CA ILE A 544 16.23 15.50 -20.41
C ILE A 544 15.23 15.71 -21.54
N ALA A 545 14.95 14.70 -22.37
CA ALA A 545 13.96 14.78 -23.44
C ALA A 545 12.54 15.03 -22.90
N ARG A 546 12.18 14.41 -21.77
CA ARG A 546 10.92 14.66 -21.05
C ARG A 546 10.79 16.10 -20.57
N ALA A 547 11.86 16.69 -20.06
CA ALA A 547 11.89 18.10 -19.68
C ALA A 547 11.86 19.03 -20.91
N ALA A 548 12.53 18.63 -22.01
CA ALA A 548 12.58 19.40 -23.26
C ALA A 548 11.20 19.53 -23.91
N ILE A 549 10.41 18.46 -23.96
CA ILE A 549 9.09 18.47 -24.60
C ILE A 549 8.06 19.31 -23.83
N ALA A 550 8.25 19.48 -22.52
CA ALA A 550 7.42 20.33 -21.68
C ALA A 550 7.70 21.83 -21.94
N ASP A 551 8.86 22.17 -22.48
CA ASP A 551 9.33 23.52 -22.83
C ASP A 551 9.13 24.59 -21.72
N PRO A 552 9.57 24.33 -20.48
CA PRO A 552 9.37 25.25 -19.37
C PRO A 552 10.38 26.40 -19.38
N PRO A 553 10.01 27.62 -18.92
CA PRO A 553 10.94 28.77 -18.81
C PRO A 553 11.93 28.60 -17.66
N VAL A 554 11.63 27.77 -16.67
CA VAL A 554 12.51 27.51 -15.52
C VAL A 554 12.83 26.02 -15.44
N LEU A 555 14.10 25.71 -15.25
CA LEU A 555 14.62 24.36 -15.14
C LEU A 555 15.27 24.13 -13.78
N ILE A 556 15.06 22.96 -13.24
CA ILE A 556 15.72 22.45 -12.04
C ILE A 556 16.46 21.17 -12.42
N LEU A 557 17.77 21.18 -12.27
CA LEU A 557 18.64 20.09 -12.68
C LEU A 557 19.43 19.61 -11.48
N ASP A 558 19.24 18.34 -11.09
CA ASP A 558 20.03 17.67 -10.06
C ASP A 558 21.07 16.76 -10.75
N GLU A 559 22.32 17.23 -10.79
CA GLU A 559 23.40 16.62 -11.55
C GLU A 559 24.17 15.61 -10.70
N ALA A 560 23.83 14.32 -10.80
CA ALA A 560 24.67 13.26 -10.27
C ALA A 560 24.96 12.22 -11.34
N THR A 561 26.12 12.35 -11.96
CA THR A 561 26.61 11.50 -13.05
C THR A 561 27.78 10.62 -12.60
N SER A 562 27.92 10.34 -11.30
CA SER A 562 29.06 9.63 -10.70
C SER A 562 29.28 8.19 -11.19
N SER A 563 28.36 7.64 -12.00
CA SER A 563 28.41 6.24 -12.46
C SER A 563 28.27 6.09 -13.99
N ILE A 564 28.51 7.16 -14.75
CA ILE A 564 28.40 7.17 -16.22
C ILE A 564 29.79 7.22 -16.83
N ASP A 565 30.01 6.48 -17.92
CA ASP A 565 31.27 6.52 -18.68
C ASP A 565 31.49 7.93 -19.30
N THR A 566 32.76 8.32 -19.49
CA THR A 566 33.16 9.67 -19.90
C THR A 566 32.55 10.10 -21.25
N ARG A 567 32.33 9.15 -22.18
CA ARG A 567 31.73 9.46 -23.49
C ARG A 567 30.25 9.80 -23.36
N THR A 568 29.50 8.95 -22.70
CA THR A 568 28.06 9.14 -22.46
C THR A 568 27.82 10.38 -21.60
N GLU A 569 28.70 10.62 -20.63
CA GLU A 569 28.70 11.82 -19.80
C GLU A 569 28.72 13.10 -20.63
N ARG A 570 29.63 13.19 -21.61
CA ARG A 570 29.71 14.37 -22.49
C ARG A 570 28.43 14.57 -23.28
N ILE A 571 27.81 13.48 -23.79
CA ILE A 571 26.56 13.55 -24.54
C ILE A 571 25.42 14.06 -23.65
N VAL A 572 25.34 13.60 -22.41
CA VAL A 572 24.36 14.05 -21.41
C VAL A 572 24.57 15.53 -21.10
N GLN A 573 25.83 15.96 -20.87
CA GLN A 573 26.15 17.35 -20.58
C GLN A 573 25.79 18.28 -21.75
N GLU A 574 26.11 17.90 -22.98
CA GLU A 574 25.72 18.66 -24.19
C GLU A 574 24.19 18.76 -24.33
N GLY A 575 23.44 17.68 -23.99
CA GLY A 575 21.99 17.69 -23.96
C GLY A 575 21.43 18.63 -22.90
N MET A 576 22.01 18.63 -21.70
CA MET A 576 21.65 19.55 -20.62
C MET A 576 21.95 21.01 -20.99
N ASP A 577 23.12 21.31 -21.57
CA ASP A 577 23.50 22.67 -21.98
C ASP A 577 22.55 23.22 -23.06
N LYS A 578 22.15 22.38 -24.03
CA LYS A 578 21.13 22.76 -25.04
C LYS A 578 19.77 23.01 -24.38
N LEU A 579 19.36 22.19 -23.40
CA LEU A 579 18.10 22.36 -22.70
C LEU A 579 18.07 23.66 -21.87
N MET A 580 19.19 24.03 -21.24
CA MET A 580 19.29 25.24 -20.40
C MET A 580 19.34 26.54 -21.20
N ASN A 581 19.66 26.50 -22.49
CA ASN A 581 19.85 27.70 -23.28
C ASN A 581 18.56 28.56 -23.36
N GLY A 582 18.67 29.83 -22.96
CA GLY A 582 17.55 30.77 -22.93
C GLY A 582 16.56 30.59 -21.78
N ARG A 583 16.82 29.69 -20.84
CA ARG A 583 15.94 29.40 -19.71
C ARG A 583 16.63 29.70 -18.38
N THR A 584 15.84 30.14 -17.39
CA THR A 584 16.33 30.24 -16.02
C THR A 584 16.59 28.85 -15.47
N SER A 585 17.82 28.58 -15.04
CA SER A 585 18.23 27.22 -14.68
C SER A 585 18.86 27.18 -13.29
N PHE A 586 18.33 26.31 -12.42
CA PHE A 586 18.88 26.00 -11.11
C PHE A 586 19.56 24.63 -11.19
N VAL A 587 20.88 24.60 -10.99
CA VAL A 587 21.68 23.39 -11.11
C VAL A 587 22.30 23.04 -9.77
N ILE A 588 21.99 21.85 -9.24
CA ILE A 588 22.75 21.26 -8.13
C ILE A 588 24.00 20.63 -8.74
N ALA A 589 25.10 21.37 -8.70
CA ALA A 589 26.29 20.98 -9.42
C ALA A 589 27.18 20.07 -8.59
N HIS A 590 27.46 18.92 -9.12
CA HIS A 590 28.45 17.94 -8.63
C HIS A 590 29.73 17.93 -9.50
N ARG A 591 29.78 18.77 -10.56
CA ARG A 591 30.88 18.82 -11.52
C ARG A 591 31.44 20.21 -11.69
N LEU A 592 32.75 20.26 -11.81
CA LEU A 592 33.49 21.51 -11.99
C LEU A 592 33.13 22.24 -13.30
N SER A 593 32.87 21.49 -14.39
CA SER A 593 32.50 22.08 -15.69
C SER A 593 31.17 22.84 -15.64
N THR A 594 30.16 22.26 -15.02
CA THR A 594 28.83 22.86 -14.88
C THR A 594 28.87 24.11 -14.00
N VAL A 595 29.66 24.05 -12.92
CA VAL A 595 29.86 25.17 -12.00
C VAL A 595 30.54 26.33 -12.73
N ARG A 596 31.59 26.06 -13.50
CA ARG A 596 32.39 27.07 -14.17
C ARG A 596 31.58 27.91 -15.17
N ASN A 597 30.63 27.27 -15.85
CA ASN A 597 29.82 27.92 -16.89
C ASN A 597 28.51 28.53 -16.34
N ALA A 598 28.34 28.61 -15.03
CA ALA A 598 27.19 29.26 -14.42
C ALA A 598 27.36 30.79 -14.36
N ASP A 599 26.26 31.53 -14.59
CA ASP A 599 26.24 32.99 -14.49
C ASP A 599 26.35 33.44 -13.02
N CYS A 600 25.88 32.64 -12.10
CA CYS A 600 26.02 32.85 -10.66
C CYS A 600 26.19 31.54 -9.94
N ILE A 601 27.21 31.45 -9.11
CA ILE A 601 27.47 30.32 -8.22
C ILE A 601 27.07 30.71 -6.81
N MET A 602 26.29 29.88 -6.14
CA MET A 602 25.90 30.05 -4.76
C MET A 602 26.50 28.94 -3.91
N VAL A 603 27.42 29.32 -3.03
CA VAL A 603 28.08 28.39 -2.12
C VAL A 603 27.25 28.26 -0.86
N MET A 604 26.82 27.03 -0.58
CA MET A 604 25.98 26.72 0.56
C MET A 604 26.76 26.00 1.65
N GLU A 605 26.61 26.44 2.87
CA GLU A 605 27.15 25.79 4.05
C GLU A 605 26.15 25.90 5.22
N GLN A 606 25.85 24.76 5.86
CA GLN A 606 24.93 24.69 7.02
C GLN A 606 23.61 25.45 6.81
N GLY A 607 23.00 25.31 5.63
CA GLY A 607 21.72 25.94 5.32
C GLY A 607 21.77 27.44 5.02
N ARG A 608 22.94 28.02 4.80
CA ARG A 608 23.14 29.45 4.45
C ARG A 608 23.89 29.58 3.13
N ILE A 609 23.63 30.67 2.40
CA ILE A 609 24.47 31.08 1.27
C ILE A 609 25.62 31.89 1.85
N VAL A 610 26.84 31.34 1.80
CA VAL A 610 28.04 31.99 2.38
C VAL A 610 28.81 32.81 1.36
N GLU A 611 28.78 32.40 0.08
CA GLU A 611 29.41 33.14 -1.03
C GLU A 611 28.52 33.09 -2.26
N ARG A 612 28.56 34.13 -3.06
CA ARG A 612 27.90 34.20 -4.37
C ARG A 612 28.74 35.05 -5.36
N GLY A 613 28.77 34.64 -6.61
CA GLY A 613 29.50 35.35 -7.69
C GLY A 613 29.74 34.43 -8.88
N THR A 614 30.48 34.93 -9.85
CA THR A 614 30.97 34.16 -10.99
C THR A 614 32.15 33.29 -10.58
N HIS A 615 32.53 32.32 -11.43
CA HIS A 615 33.69 31.47 -11.20
C HIS A 615 34.97 32.27 -10.90
N ASP A 616 35.26 33.26 -11.75
CA ASP A 616 36.50 34.05 -11.65
C ASP A 616 36.50 34.94 -10.38
N GLU A 617 35.37 35.54 -10.03
CA GLU A 617 35.24 36.33 -8.80
C GLU A 617 35.50 35.49 -7.56
N LEU A 618 34.88 34.29 -7.49
CA LEU A 618 34.98 33.41 -6.31
C LEU A 618 36.37 32.72 -6.20
N ILE A 619 37.02 32.42 -7.33
CA ILE A 619 38.42 31.93 -7.32
C ILE A 619 39.36 33.05 -6.78
N ASN A 620 39.17 34.30 -7.22
CA ASN A 620 39.99 35.43 -6.76
C ASN A 620 39.76 35.75 -5.29
N LEU A 621 38.54 35.53 -4.78
CA LEU A 621 38.18 35.74 -3.37
C LEU A 621 38.94 34.77 -2.44
N LYS A 622 39.40 33.60 -2.95
CA LYS A 622 40.08 32.54 -2.21
C LYS A 622 39.30 32.07 -0.97
N GLY A 623 37.98 32.09 -1.03
CA GLY A 623 37.09 31.69 0.04
C GLY A 623 36.73 30.20 0.03
N ARG A 624 35.52 29.90 0.48
CA ARG A 624 35.01 28.52 0.55
C ARG A 624 34.90 27.85 -0.81
N TYR A 625 34.49 28.61 -1.85
CA TYR A 625 34.45 28.11 -3.22
C TYR A 625 35.83 27.67 -3.71
N TYR A 626 36.85 28.48 -3.46
CA TYR A 626 38.24 28.13 -3.83
C TYR A 626 38.68 26.82 -3.21
N THR A 627 38.39 26.61 -1.93
CA THR A 627 38.69 25.36 -1.20
C THR A 627 37.96 24.16 -1.82
N LEU A 628 36.68 24.30 -2.13
CA LEU A 628 35.87 23.24 -2.77
C LEU A 628 36.35 22.92 -4.20
N TYR A 629 36.80 23.94 -4.94
CA TYR A 629 37.25 23.80 -6.32
C TYR A 629 38.64 23.20 -6.44
N THR A 630 39.60 23.66 -5.62
CA THR A 630 41.01 23.23 -5.69
C THR A 630 41.33 22.00 -4.84
N GLY A 631 40.47 21.64 -3.92
CA GLY A 631 40.73 20.59 -2.91
C GLY A 631 41.77 21.00 -1.84
N ASN A 632 42.27 22.24 -1.87
CA ASN A 632 43.26 22.72 -0.92
C ASN A 632 42.57 23.47 0.23
N SER A 633 42.78 23.02 1.47
CA SER A 633 42.40 23.82 2.64
C SER A 633 43.23 25.13 2.65
N ILE A 634 42.58 26.26 2.87
CA ILE A 634 43.27 27.52 3.15
C ILE A 634 43.97 27.33 4.52
N ALA A 635 45.28 27.42 4.55
CA ALA A 635 46.09 27.34 5.76
C ALA A 635 45.83 28.58 6.67
#